data_74454d60208095d0add6ff76f741a1e0
#
_entry.id   74454d60208095d0add6ff76f741a1e0
#
_cell.length_a   1.000
_cell.length_b   1.000
_cell.length_c   1.000
_cell.angle_alpha   90.00
_cell.angle_beta   90.00
_cell.angle_gamma   90.00
#
_symmetry.space_group_name_H-M   'P 1'
#
loop_
_entity.id
_entity.type
_entity.pdbx_description
1 polymer ?
#
loop_
_entity_poly.entity_id
_entity_poly.type
_entity_poly.pdbx_seq_one_letter_code
_entity_poly.pdbx_strand_id
1 'polypeptide(L)'
;MAMPEAKSILKELDDAIIKGSAESRERALWHATDLLIAGRYSDSDIWTFGEVIGRLAEEIEVVARARLAERLACAGNAPTNVIRRLAFDDSIAVAGPILRDSEKLDNKTLIANIRCKSEVHLLAISKRRALAEGVTDELVTRGSQVVVNSVAKNGGARFSNFGFLHMVKRSENDSILAENLGLRKDIPRHVFHQLISKASEDVKKKLEQERPDLATVIQTSVTDLAGTLHSKFGPASKDYFHAKRTVAVQHQHGNLNEKRILEYALSHKIEDAVVGLSLLCSLPVEVVERALLDNNSELTLVLAKALGFSWETAMSLLFLSAKNHRLSARDLNSMKDKFARLDVEASQSVLRYYRSRKGEVVAESELRRLPQLHT
;
A
#
# COMPACT_ATOMS: atom_id res chain seq x y z
N MET A 1 -9.22 10.89 -47.26
CA MET A 1 -8.17 11.90 -47.27
C MET A 1 -6.91 11.25 -46.72
N ALA A 2 -5.85 11.16 -47.52
CA ALA A 2 -4.56 10.65 -47.04
C ALA A 2 -4.03 11.62 -45.99
N MET A 3 -3.70 11.11 -44.78
CA MET A 3 -3.08 11.92 -43.74
C MET A 3 -1.70 12.37 -44.26
N PRO A 4 -1.36 13.66 -44.09
CA PRO A 4 -0.02 14.12 -44.50
C PRO A 4 1.01 13.32 -43.66
N GLU A 5 2.08 12.86 -44.34
CA GLU A 5 3.12 12.10 -43.66
C GLU A 5 3.67 12.90 -42.48
N ALA A 6 3.71 12.28 -41.30
CA ALA A 6 4.19 12.91 -40.04
C ALA A 6 5.53 13.65 -40.24
N LYS A 7 6.42 13.15 -41.12
CA LYS A 7 7.70 13.79 -41.50
C LYS A 7 7.58 15.15 -42.16
N SER A 8 6.52 15.40 -42.97
CA SER A 8 6.33 16.69 -43.64
C SER A 8 5.89 17.75 -42.63
N ILE A 9 4.98 17.38 -41.73
CA ILE A 9 4.49 18.26 -40.66
C ILE A 9 5.62 18.62 -39.71
N LEU A 10 6.44 17.64 -39.33
CA LEU A 10 7.57 17.84 -38.42
C LEU A 10 8.62 18.81 -39.00
N LYS A 11 8.83 18.80 -40.31
CA LYS A 11 9.74 19.76 -40.97
C LYS A 11 9.22 21.18 -40.96
N GLU A 12 7.93 21.38 -41.20
CA GLU A 12 7.28 22.70 -41.09
C GLU A 12 7.33 23.23 -39.64
N LEU A 13 7.20 22.35 -38.65
CA LEU A 13 7.28 22.71 -37.24
C LEU A 13 8.74 23.03 -36.84
N ASP A 14 9.73 22.32 -37.29
CA ASP A 14 11.16 22.65 -37.08
C ASP A 14 11.53 24.02 -37.69
N ASP A 15 11.03 24.37 -38.87
CA ASP A 15 11.22 25.69 -39.47
C ASP A 15 10.58 26.80 -38.60
N ALA A 16 9.41 26.54 -37.99
CA ALA A 16 8.77 27.48 -37.08
C ALA A 16 9.55 27.69 -35.75
N ILE A 17 10.23 26.65 -35.28
CA ILE A 17 11.12 26.72 -34.10
C ILE A 17 12.33 27.63 -34.38
N ILE A 18 12.96 27.44 -35.55
CA ILE A 18 14.23 28.08 -35.87
C ILE A 18 14.04 29.57 -36.26
N LYS A 19 12.95 29.89 -36.98
CA LYS A 19 12.75 31.20 -37.62
C LYS A 19 11.50 31.96 -37.12
N GLY A 20 10.68 31.32 -36.23
CA GLY A 20 9.38 31.85 -35.86
C GLY A 20 9.37 32.89 -34.74
N SER A 21 8.37 33.77 -34.75
CA SER A 21 8.01 34.61 -33.60
C SER A 21 7.40 33.77 -32.46
N ALA A 22 7.33 34.32 -31.26
CA ALA A 22 6.66 33.64 -30.12
C ALA A 22 5.24 33.16 -30.45
N GLU A 23 4.46 33.98 -31.15
CA GLU A 23 3.11 33.63 -31.60
C GLU A 23 3.10 32.51 -32.64
N SER A 24 4.08 32.45 -33.53
CA SER A 24 4.17 31.38 -34.54
C SER A 24 4.59 30.04 -33.89
N ARG A 25 5.47 30.08 -32.89
CA ARG A 25 5.84 28.91 -32.09
C ARG A 25 4.66 28.35 -31.29
N GLU A 26 3.88 29.24 -30.67
CA GLU A 26 2.68 28.82 -29.96
C GLU A 26 1.63 28.20 -30.89
N ARG A 27 1.39 28.80 -32.07
CA ARG A 27 0.49 28.20 -33.09
C ARG A 27 0.98 26.86 -33.57
N ALA A 28 2.27 26.72 -33.82
CA ALA A 28 2.89 25.45 -34.21
C ALA A 28 2.72 24.37 -33.14
N LEU A 29 2.93 24.73 -31.86
CA LEU A 29 2.71 23.84 -30.75
C LEU A 29 1.27 23.31 -30.68
N TRP A 30 0.30 24.23 -30.80
CA TRP A 30 -1.12 23.82 -30.79
C TRP A 30 -1.45 22.91 -31.97
N HIS A 31 -0.97 23.24 -33.15
CA HIS A 31 -1.21 22.41 -34.34
C HIS A 31 -0.60 21.00 -34.18
N ALA A 32 0.65 20.90 -33.72
CA ALA A 32 1.30 19.63 -33.46
C ALA A 32 0.56 18.82 -32.39
N THR A 33 0.10 19.47 -31.33
CA THR A 33 -0.63 18.84 -30.25
C THR A 33 -2.00 18.33 -30.72
N ASP A 34 -2.71 19.12 -31.51
CA ASP A 34 -4.03 18.74 -32.06
C ASP A 34 -3.92 17.54 -33.02
N LEU A 35 -2.91 17.55 -33.89
CA LEU A 35 -2.64 16.43 -34.76
C LEU A 35 -2.31 15.16 -33.96
N LEU A 36 -1.44 15.28 -32.96
CA LEU A 36 -1.06 14.15 -32.09
C LEU A 36 -2.29 13.55 -31.41
N ILE A 37 -3.13 14.38 -30.81
CA ILE A 37 -4.31 13.91 -30.06
C ILE A 37 -5.36 13.29 -30.99
N ALA A 38 -5.57 13.87 -32.16
CA ALA A 38 -6.58 13.42 -33.12
C ALA A 38 -6.17 12.18 -33.93
N GLY A 39 -4.87 11.95 -34.09
CA GLY A 39 -4.34 10.91 -34.96
C GLY A 39 -4.04 9.58 -34.28
N ARG A 40 -3.88 8.55 -35.11
CA ARG A 40 -3.33 7.25 -34.69
C ARG A 40 -1.94 7.12 -35.30
N TYR A 41 -0.91 7.23 -34.47
CA TYR A 41 0.48 7.24 -34.88
C TYR A 41 1.20 6.02 -34.34
N SER A 42 2.30 5.64 -34.97
CA SER A 42 3.22 4.64 -34.43
C SER A 42 3.98 5.21 -33.23
N ASP A 43 4.54 4.34 -32.39
CA ASP A 43 5.35 4.77 -31.24
C ASP A 43 6.56 5.63 -31.69
N SER A 44 7.14 5.35 -32.86
CA SER A 44 8.20 6.15 -33.43
C SER A 44 7.75 7.56 -33.81
N ASP A 45 6.56 7.70 -34.38
CA ASP A 45 5.99 9.00 -34.73
C ASP A 45 5.64 9.79 -33.47
N ILE A 46 5.03 9.14 -32.47
CA ILE A 46 4.71 9.74 -31.15
C ILE A 46 5.99 10.26 -30.49
N TRP A 47 7.09 9.49 -30.58
CA TRP A 47 8.36 9.93 -30.04
C TRP A 47 8.88 11.18 -30.75
N THR A 48 8.78 11.22 -32.09
CA THR A 48 9.22 12.36 -32.91
C THR A 48 8.35 13.61 -32.63
N PHE A 49 7.03 13.45 -32.55
CA PHE A 49 6.13 14.54 -32.07
C PHE A 49 6.58 15.05 -30.72
N GLY A 50 6.96 14.13 -29.80
CA GLY A 50 7.45 14.47 -28.48
C GLY A 50 8.70 15.32 -28.48
N GLU A 51 9.66 15.08 -29.38
CA GLU A 51 10.87 15.92 -29.52
C GLU A 51 10.51 17.35 -29.96
N VAL A 52 9.63 17.48 -30.95
CA VAL A 52 9.21 18.78 -31.46
C VAL A 52 8.38 19.56 -30.45
N ILE A 53 7.36 18.91 -29.85
CA ILE A 53 6.52 19.50 -28.81
C ILE A 53 7.38 19.90 -27.60
N GLY A 54 8.34 19.05 -27.21
CA GLY A 54 9.23 19.31 -26.10
C GLY A 54 10.10 20.56 -26.29
N ARG A 55 10.67 20.74 -27.50
CA ARG A 55 11.44 21.97 -27.82
C ARG A 55 10.56 23.22 -27.84
N LEU A 56 9.39 23.13 -28.48
CA LEU A 56 8.43 24.24 -28.50
C LEU A 56 8.00 24.63 -27.09
N ALA A 57 7.79 23.63 -26.20
CA ALA A 57 7.36 23.87 -24.83
C ALA A 57 8.39 24.62 -24.00
N GLU A 58 9.69 24.51 -24.30
CA GLU A 58 10.78 25.25 -23.63
C GLU A 58 10.79 26.74 -24.01
N GLU A 59 10.29 27.08 -25.19
CA GLU A 59 10.34 28.42 -25.77
C GLU A 59 9.06 29.25 -25.54
N ILE A 60 8.04 28.68 -24.89
CA ILE A 60 6.75 29.33 -24.67
C ILE A 60 6.60 29.79 -23.21
N GLU A 61 5.71 30.75 -23.01
CA GLU A 61 5.37 31.24 -21.69
C GLU A 61 4.72 30.18 -20.79
N VAL A 62 4.86 30.33 -19.47
CA VAL A 62 4.30 29.40 -18.47
C VAL A 62 2.80 29.17 -18.67
N VAL A 63 2.04 30.21 -19.05
CA VAL A 63 0.58 30.10 -19.26
C VAL A 63 0.26 29.16 -20.43
N ALA A 64 0.96 29.32 -21.54
CA ALA A 64 0.78 28.44 -22.72
C ALA A 64 1.24 27.00 -22.39
N ARG A 65 2.35 26.87 -21.67
CA ARG A 65 2.85 25.56 -21.21
C ARG A 65 1.90 24.87 -20.23
N ALA A 66 1.22 25.63 -19.35
CA ALA A 66 0.17 25.07 -18.47
C ALA A 66 -1.02 24.51 -19.25
N ARG A 67 -1.49 25.25 -20.27
CA ARG A 67 -2.56 24.77 -21.17
C ARG A 67 -2.15 23.52 -21.93
N LEU A 68 -0.91 23.45 -22.39
CA LEU A 68 -0.35 22.23 -23.01
C LEU A 68 -0.39 21.06 -22.04
N ALA A 69 0.04 21.25 -20.80
CA ALA A 69 0.03 20.23 -19.76
C ALA A 69 -1.40 19.71 -19.48
N GLU A 70 -2.37 20.60 -19.36
CA GLU A 70 -3.78 20.22 -19.18
C GLU A 70 -4.30 19.33 -20.32
N ARG A 71 -3.96 19.68 -21.57
CA ARG A 71 -4.39 18.91 -22.75
C ARG A 71 -3.71 17.53 -22.83
N LEU A 72 -2.44 17.45 -22.51
CA LEU A 72 -1.67 16.21 -22.60
C LEU A 72 -1.86 15.29 -21.38
N ALA A 73 -2.32 15.82 -20.25
CA ALA A 73 -2.44 15.06 -19.00
C ALA A 73 -3.30 13.78 -19.16
N CYS A 74 -4.42 13.88 -19.89
CA CYS A 74 -5.36 12.78 -20.11
C CYS A 74 -5.21 12.14 -21.51
N ALA A 75 -4.29 12.60 -22.35
CA ALA A 75 -4.14 12.08 -23.70
C ALA A 75 -3.44 10.71 -23.68
N GLY A 76 -4.12 9.66 -24.16
CA GLY A 76 -3.59 8.30 -24.17
C GLY A 76 -2.35 8.11 -25.07
N ASN A 77 -2.18 8.96 -26.08
CA ASN A 77 -1.03 8.99 -27.00
C ASN A 77 -0.01 10.09 -26.68
N ALA A 78 -0.12 10.74 -25.50
CA ALA A 78 0.86 11.74 -25.10
C ALA A 78 2.28 11.17 -25.06
N PRO A 79 3.28 11.89 -25.62
CA PRO A 79 4.66 11.44 -25.65
C PRO A 79 5.25 11.42 -24.23
N THR A 80 5.81 10.29 -23.82
CA THR A 80 6.32 10.08 -22.45
C THR A 80 7.46 11.05 -22.12
N ASN A 81 8.31 11.43 -23.08
CA ASN A 81 9.38 12.40 -22.89
C ASN A 81 8.85 13.80 -22.56
N VAL A 82 7.80 14.26 -23.24
CA VAL A 82 7.12 15.55 -22.94
C VAL A 82 6.44 15.50 -21.58
N ILE A 83 5.70 14.44 -21.31
CA ILE A 83 5.01 14.23 -20.00
C ILE A 83 6.03 14.30 -18.86
N ARG A 84 7.20 13.64 -19.00
CA ARG A 84 8.25 13.72 -17.97
C ARG A 84 8.81 15.14 -17.81
N ARG A 85 9.08 15.85 -18.89
CA ARG A 85 9.57 17.25 -18.82
C ARG A 85 8.56 18.14 -18.09
N LEU A 86 7.29 18.10 -18.51
CA LEU A 86 6.22 18.89 -17.88
C LEU A 86 5.99 18.51 -16.41
N ALA A 87 6.13 17.24 -16.03
CA ALA A 87 6.03 16.80 -14.65
C ALA A 87 7.11 17.39 -13.75
N PHE A 88 8.28 17.71 -14.31
CA PHE A 88 9.39 18.34 -13.58
C PHE A 88 9.47 19.86 -13.76
N ASP A 89 8.47 20.49 -14.39
CA ASP A 89 8.37 21.96 -14.44
C ASP A 89 8.28 22.53 -13.01
N ASP A 90 8.96 23.65 -12.77
CA ASP A 90 8.95 24.30 -11.46
C ASP A 90 7.59 24.96 -11.16
N SER A 91 6.86 25.34 -12.20
CA SER A 91 5.51 25.88 -12.07
C SER A 91 4.50 24.77 -11.82
N ILE A 92 3.82 24.81 -10.69
CA ILE A 92 2.74 23.86 -10.38
C ILE A 92 1.56 23.97 -11.37
N ALA A 93 1.35 25.13 -11.97
CA ALA A 93 0.35 25.30 -13.00
C ALA A 93 0.62 24.40 -14.21
N VAL A 94 1.89 24.12 -14.50
CA VAL A 94 2.33 23.23 -15.57
C VAL A 94 2.40 21.79 -15.08
N ALA A 95 3.13 21.54 -13.99
CA ALA A 95 3.37 20.17 -13.51
C ALA A 95 2.10 19.53 -12.90
N GLY A 96 1.23 20.31 -12.26
CA GLY A 96 0.09 19.82 -11.50
C GLY A 96 -0.87 18.91 -12.26
N PRO A 97 -1.41 19.31 -13.42
CA PRO A 97 -2.27 18.46 -14.24
C PRO A 97 -1.59 17.13 -14.61
N ILE A 98 -0.33 17.18 -15.03
CA ILE A 98 0.45 15.99 -15.41
C ILE A 98 0.66 15.07 -14.21
N LEU A 99 1.09 15.61 -13.08
CA LEU A 99 1.35 14.85 -11.86
C LEU A 99 0.08 14.20 -11.30
N ARG A 100 -1.07 14.86 -11.43
CA ARG A 100 -2.34 14.37 -10.93
C ARG A 100 -2.98 13.34 -11.85
N ASP A 101 -3.03 13.61 -13.17
CA ASP A 101 -3.95 12.92 -14.07
C ASP A 101 -3.24 12.00 -15.09
N SER A 102 -1.95 12.23 -15.42
CA SER A 102 -1.29 11.46 -16.47
C SER A 102 -0.98 10.02 -16.05
N GLU A 103 -1.52 9.05 -16.79
CA GLU A 103 -1.22 7.62 -16.63
C GLU A 103 0.13 7.22 -17.23
N LYS A 104 0.79 8.13 -17.99
CA LYS A 104 2.11 7.86 -18.63
C LYS A 104 3.29 7.99 -17.66
N LEU A 105 3.07 8.50 -16.43
CA LEU A 105 4.13 8.59 -15.43
C LEU A 105 4.28 7.26 -14.69
N ASP A 106 5.48 6.72 -14.74
CA ASP A 106 5.86 5.56 -13.95
C ASP A 106 6.15 5.92 -12.48
N ASN A 107 6.12 4.92 -11.61
CA ASN A 107 6.38 5.11 -10.19
C ASN A 107 7.77 5.68 -9.91
N LYS A 108 8.78 5.33 -10.72
CA LYS A 108 10.16 5.86 -10.57
C LYS A 108 10.20 7.37 -10.80
N THR A 109 9.52 7.85 -11.82
CA THR A 109 9.40 9.28 -12.12
C THR A 109 8.65 10.03 -11.02
N LEU A 110 7.55 9.46 -10.49
CA LEU A 110 6.81 10.05 -9.37
C LEU A 110 7.68 10.14 -8.11
N ILE A 111 8.40 9.08 -7.76
CA ILE A 111 9.32 9.07 -6.62
C ILE A 111 10.45 10.11 -6.80
N ALA A 112 11.04 10.19 -7.99
CA ALA A 112 12.06 11.19 -8.29
C ALA A 112 11.52 12.63 -8.11
N ASN A 113 10.29 12.88 -8.58
CA ASN A 113 9.61 14.16 -8.42
C ASN A 113 9.38 14.49 -6.93
N ILE A 114 8.86 13.54 -6.15
CA ILE A 114 8.65 13.71 -4.70
C ILE A 114 9.96 14.09 -4.00
N ARG A 115 11.09 13.52 -4.42
CA ARG A 115 12.39 13.75 -3.80
C ARG A 115 12.98 15.12 -4.06
N CYS A 116 12.68 15.74 -5.21
CA CYS A 116 13.34 16.98 -5.64
C CYS A 116 12.41 18.20 -5.76
N LYS A 117 11.08 18.01 -5.82
CA LYS A 117 10.14 19.11 -6.03
C LYS A 117 9.47 19.57 -4.72
N SER A 118 8.75 20.69 -4.81
CA SER A 118 8.11 21.36 -3.68
C SER A 118 6.83 20.68 -3.21
N GLU A 119 6.34 21.04 -2.04
CA GLU A 119 5.11 20.54 -1.41
C GLU A 119 3.87 20.59 -2.31
N VAL A 120 3.73 21.60 -3.15
CA VAL A 120 2.59 21.70 -4.06
C VAL A 120 2.61 20.62 -5.14
N HIS A 121 3.80 20.16 -5.55
CA HIS A 121 3.96 19.03 -6.46
C HIS A 121 3.60 17.70 -5.75
N LEU A 122 4.05 17.51 -4.51
CA LEU A 122 3.69 16.35 -3.69
C LEU A 122 2.18 16.29 -3.48
N LEU A 123 1.54 17.46 -3.23
CA LEU A 123 0.09 17.54 -3.09
C LEU A 123 -0.64 17.20 -4.40
N ALA A 124 -0.09 17.55 -5.56
CA ALA A 124 -0.66 17.14 -6.84
C ALA A 124 -0.57 15.61 -7.02
N ILE A 125 0.58 15.01 -6.72
CA ILE A 125 0.78 13.55 -6.77
C ILE A 125 -0.18 12.83 -5.82
N SER A 126 -0.38 13.34 -4.61
CA SER A 126 -1.26 12.74 -3.60
C SER A 126 -2.73 12.60 -4.04
N LYS A 127 -3.14 13.40 -5.02
CA LYS A 127 -4.50 13.41 -5.59
C LYS A 127 -4.69 12.45 -6.77
N ARG A 128 -3.68 11.67 -7.14
CA ARG A 128 -3.80 10.69 -8.23
C ARG A 128 -4.87 9.65 -7.94
N ARG A 129 -5.53 9.19 -9.02
CA ARG A 129 -6.56 8.14 -8.95
C ARG A 129 -6.06 6.85 -8.30
N ALA A 130 -4.79 6.48 -8.55
CA ALA A 130 -4.15 5.32 -7.95
C ALA A 130 -2.68 5.65 -7.61
N LEU A 131 -2.23 5.16 -6.46
CA LEU A 131 -0.86 5.32 -5.98
C LEU A 131 -0.34 3.97 -5.48
N ALA A 132 0.85 3.60 -5.95
CA ALA A 132 1.53 2.40 -5.49
C ALA A 132 2.23 2.64 -4.13
N GLU A 133 2.45 1.57 -3.36
CA GLU A 133 3.04 1.61 -2.02
C GLU A 133 4.37 2.38 -1.94
N GLY A 134 5.29 2.16 -2.90
CA GLY A 134 6.56 2.88 -2.90
C GLY A 134 6.42 4.39 -3.12
N VAL A 135 5.36 4.84 -3.82
CA VAL A 135 5.08 6.27 -4.00
C VAL A 135 4.46 6.86 -2.74
N THR A 136 3.53 6.14 -2.11
CA THR A 136 2.90 6.58 -0.87
C THR A 136 3.89 6.62 0.29
N ASP A 137 4.83 5.67 0.38
CA ASP A 137 5.88 5.66 1.40
C ASP A 137 6.76 6.93 1.31
N GLU A 138 7.14 7.34 0.11
CA GLU A 138 7.87 8.60 -0.09
C GLU A 138 7.02 9.84 0.25
N LEU A 139 5.73 9.86 -0.15
CA LEU A 139 4.82 10.96 0.18
C LEU A 139 4.61 11.08 1.70
N VAL A 140 4.43 9.96 2.39
CA VAL A 140 4.23 9.94 3.85
C VAL A 140 5.51 10.35 4.59
N THR A 141 6.68 9.99 4.06
CA THR A 141 7.97 10.33 4.68
C THR A 141 8.31 11.81 4.50
N ARG A 142 8.14 12.37 3.30
CA ARG A 142 8.60 13.70 2.93
C ARG A 142 7.54 14.78 2.97
N GLY A 143 6.29 14.43 2.73
CA GLY A 143 5.19 15.39 2.63
C GLY A 143 4.87 16.08 3.96
N SER A 144 4.40 17.32 3.87
CA SER A 144 3.82 18.03 5.00
C SER A 144 2.55 17.36 5.52
N GLN A 145 2.01 17.88 6.60
CA GLN A 145 0.72 17.45 7.15
C GLN A 145 -0.41 17.48 6.11
N VAL A 146 -0.44 18.51 5.25
CA VAL A 146 -1.45 18.66 4.20
C VAL A 146 -1.34 17.54 3.16
N VAL A 147 -0.13 17.19 2.73
CA VAL A 147 0.12 16.10 1.78
C VAL A 147 -0.26 14.76 2.38
N VAL A 148 0.15 14.48 3.61
CA VAL A 148 -0.13 13.21 4.28
C VAL A 148 -1.63 13.02 4.54
N ASN A 149 -2.34 14.08 4.94
CA ASN A 149 -3.80 14.05 5.04
C ASN A 149 -4.47 13.79 3.69
N SER A 150 -3.97 14.41 2.62
CA SER A 150 -4.47 14.19 1.25
C SER A 150 -4.28 12.73 0.81
N VAL A 151 -3.11 12.14 1.07
CA VAL A 151 -2.83 10.74 0.76
C VAL A 151 -3.67 9.79 1.60
N ALA A 152 -3.81 10.04 2.92
CA ALA A 152 -4.61 9.22 3.82
C ALA A 152 -6.09 9.17 3.40
N LYS A 153 -6.63 10.30 2.94
CA LYS A 153 -8.00 10.42 2.42
C LYS A 153 -8.19 9.76 1.04
N ASN A 154 -7.11 9.54 0.29
CA ASN A 154 -7.18 8.99 -1.05
C ASN A 154 -7.48 7.49 -1.03
N GLY A 155 -8.68 7.09 -1.43
CA GLY A 155 -9.11 5.69 -1.48
C GLY A 155 -8.38 4.84 -2.54
N GLY A 156 -7.72 5.46 -3.53
CA GLY A 156 -6.91 4.78 -4.54
C GLY A 156 -5.43 4.65 -4.16
N ALA A 157 -5.02 5.20 -3.03
CA ALA A 157 -3.66 5.05 -2.51
C ALA A 157 -3.51 3.72 -1.79
N ARG A 158 -2.49 2.94 -2.16
CA ARG A 158 -2.08 1.72 -1.45
C ARG A 158 -0.92 2.05 -0.52
N PHE A 159 -0.91 1.46 0.66
CA PHE A 159 0.12 1.69 1.66
C PHE A 159 0.81 0.39 2.03
N SER A 160 2.12 0.46 2.16
CA SER A 160 2.90 -0.56 2.82
C SER A 160 2.63 -0.53 4.34
N ASN A 161 3.06 -1.59 5.03
CA ASN A 161 3.00 -1.60 6.49
C ASN A 161 3.82 -0.46 7.10
N PHE A 162 4.97 -0.12 6.49
CA PHE A 162 5.78 1.03 6.88
C PHE A 162 5.00 2.35 6.74
N GLY A 163 4.31 2.56 5.60
CA GLY A 163 3.51 3.74 5.35
C GLY A 163 2.39 3.93 6.38
N PHE A 164 1.67 2.85 6.69
CA PHE A 164 0.64 2.88 7.73
C PHE A 164 1.20 3.23 9.12
N LEU A 165 2.26 2.58 9.55
CA LEU A 165 2.87 2.83 10.86
C LEU A 165 3.42 4.25 10.97
N HIS A 166 4.01 4.77 9.89
CA HIS A 166 4.49 6.15 9.86
C HIS A 166 3.33 7.15 9.99
N MET A 167 2.20 6.91 9.32
CA MET A 167 1.01 7.75 9.46
C MET A 167 0.41 7.69 10.87
N VAL A 168 0.36 6.50 11.51
CA VAL A 168 -0.07 6.39 12.93
C VAL A 168 0.81 7.24 13.84
N LYS A 169 2.13 7.20 13.65
CA LYS A 169 3.03 8.06 14.44
C LYS A 169 2.76 9.54 14.21
N ARG A 170 2.50 9.94 12.97
CA ARG A 170 2.20 11.35 12.63
C ARG A 170 0.82 11.79 13.10
N SER A 171 -0.13 10.86 13.25
CA SER A 171 -1.50 11.15 13.71
C SER A 171 -1.61 11.42 15.21
N GLU A 172 -0.56 11.20 16.01
CA GLU A 172 -0.58 11.46 17.46
C GLU A 172 -0.94 12.92 17.80
N ASN A 173 -0.59 13.86 16.92
CA ASN A 173 -0.88 15.29 17.06
C ASN A 173 -1.77 15.83 15.93
N ASP A 174 -2.43 14.95 15.19
CA ASP A 174 -3.28 15.29 14.06
C ASP A 174 -4.55 14.44 14.06
N SER A 175 -5.62 14.97 14.69
CA SER A 175 -6.91 14.29 14.77
C SER A 175 -7.55 14.06 13.39
N ILE A 176 -7.31 14.95 12.42
CA ILE A 176 -7.81 14.81 11.05
C ILE A 176 -7.12 13.63 10.36
N LEU A 177 -5.82 13.48 10.55
CA LEU A 177 -5.07 12.33 10.02
C LEU A 177 -5.52 11.04 10.69
N ALA A 178 -5.69 11.04 12.02
CA ALA A 178 -6.19 9.89 12.77
C ALA A 178 -7.57 9.43 12.26
N GLU A 179 -8.47 10.37 12.04
CA GLU A 179 -9.79 10.10 11.47
C GLU A 179 -9.70 9.53 10.05
N ASN A 180 -9.01 10.23 9.14
CA ASN A 180 -8.86 9.78 7.75
C ASN A 180 -8.24 8.38 7.67
N LEU A 181 -7.28 8.08 8.52
CA LEU A 181 -6.62 6.79 8.59
C LEU A 181 -7.57 5.71 9.14
N GLY A 182 -8.31 6.02 10.20
CA GLY A 182 -9.27 5.09 10.83
C GLY A 182 -10.46 4.75 9.94
N LEU A 183 -10.87 5.66 9.05
CA LEU A 183 -11.96 5.45 8.09
C LEU A 183 -11.56 4.57 6.89
N ARG A 184 -10.27 4.30 6.70
CA ARG A 184 -9.82 3.44 5.60
C ARG A 184 -10.27 1.99 5.80
N LYS A 185 -10.78 1.40 4.72
CA LYS A 185 -11.20 -0.02 4.72
C LYS A 185 -10.02 -0.99 4.65
N ASP A 186 -8.89 -0.52 4.12
CA ASP A 186 -7.67 -1.31 3.93
C ASP A 186 -6.66 -1.21 5.09
N ILE A 187 -7.02 -0.49 6.17
CA ILE A 187 -6.17 -0.39 7.35
C ILE A 187 -6.05 -1.77 8.03
N PRO A 188 -4.82 -2.29 8.25
CA PRO A 188 -4.63 -3.53 8.98
C PRO A 188 -5.11 -3.40 10.44
N ARG A 189 -5.71 -4.46 11.00
CA ARG A 189 -6.27 -4.43 12.36
C ARG A 189 -5.25 -4.01 13.42
N HIS A 190 -4.02 -4.53 13.35
CA HIS A 190 -2.96 -4.16 14.30
C HIS A 190 -2.61 -2.67 14.22
N VAL A 191 -2.60 -2.09 13.01
CA VAL A 191 -2.39 -0.64 12.81
C VAL A 191 -3.56 0.15 13.39
N PHE A 192 -4.79 -0.33 13.16
CA PHE A 192 -5.99 0.28 13.71
C PHE A 192 -5.98 0.27 15.24
N HIS A 193 -5.59 -0.84 15.87
CA HIS A 193 -5.40 -0.89 17.34
C HIS A 193 -4.37 0.15 17.83
N GLN A 194 -3.24 0.28 17.16
CA GLN A 194 -2.25 1.29 17.51
C GLN A 194 -2.78 2.72 17.32
N LEU A 195 -3.56 2.95 16.26
CA LEU A 195 -4.21 4.23 16.01
C LEU A 195 -5.18 4.57 17.16
N ILE A 196 -6.10 3.64 17.50
CA ILE A 196 -7.11 3.86 18.55
C ILE A 196 -6.47 4.04 19.93
N SER A 197 -5.39 3.32 20.24
CA SER A 197 -4.69 3.48 21.53
C SER A 197 -4.12 4.88 21.73
N LYS A 198 -3.85 5.62 20.65
CA LYS A 198 -3.27 6.96 20.66
C LYS A 198 -4.24 8.07 20.27
N ALA A 199 -5.41 7.70 19.73
CA ALA A 199 -6.43 8.65 19.27
C ALA A 199 -7.13 9.34 20.44
N SER A 200 -7.58 10.58 20.21
CA SER A 200 -8.43 11.31 21.16
C SER A 200 -9.80 10.65 21.29
N GLU A 201 -10.49 10.91 22.41
CA GLU A 201 -11.82 10.37 22.66
C GLU A 201 -12.85 10.80 21.59
N ASP A 202 -12.72 12.01 21.04
CA ASP A 202 -13.59 12.49 19.97
C ASP A 202 -13.40 11.69 18.69
N VAL A 203 -12.14 11.37 18.32
CA VAL A 203 -11.82 10.52 17.15
C VAL A 203 -12.35 9.11 17.39
N LYS A 204 -12.18 8.54 18.57
CA LYS A 204 -12.70 7.20 18.91
C LYS A 204 -14.21 7.14 18.75
N LYS A 205 -14.96 8.09 19.35
CA LYS A 205 -16.41 8.17 19.21
C LYS A 205 -16.88 8.27 17.77
N LYS A 206 -16.20 9.09 16.97
CA LYS A 206 -16.53 9.25 15.57
C LYS A 206 -16.28 7.97 14.79
N LEU A 207 -15.13 7.32 15.00
CA LEU A 207 -14.81 6.05 14.35
C LEU A 207 -15.74 4.91 14.77
N GLU A 208 -16.21 4.89 16.03
CA GLU A 208 -17.21 3.93 16.49
C GLU A 208 -18.55 4.07 15.76
N GLN A 209 -18.96 5.30 15.47
CA GLN A 209 -20.18 5.58 14.70
C GLN A 209 -20.04 5.21 13.22
N GLU A 210 -18.91 5.54 12.60
CA GLU A 210 -18.70 5.37 11.17
C GLU A 210 -18.15 3.98 10.77
N ARG A 211 -17.57 3.23 11.73
CA ARG A 211 -17.01 1.90 11.54
C ARG A 211 -17.58 0.90 12.55
N PRO A 212 -18.89 0.56 12.45
CA PRO A 212 -19.50 -0.40 13.35
C PRO A 212 -18.88 -1.81 13.27
N ASP A 213 -18.25 -2.13 12.14
CA ASP A 213 -17.45 -3.35 11.94
C ASP A 213 -16.23 -3.45 12.88
N LEU A 214 -15.75 -2.32 13.39
CA LEU A 214 -14.61 -2.23 14.31
C LEU A 214 -14.99 -1.71 15.70
N ALA A 215 -16.29 -1.54 15.99
CA ALA A 215 -16.77 -1.02 17.27
C ALA A 215 -16.27 -1.84 18.47
N THR A 216 -16.25 -3.17 18.37
CA THR A 216 -15.69 -4.04 19.41
C THR A 216 -14.20 -3.80 19.64
N VAL A 217 -13.44 -3.52 18.59
CA VAL A 217 -12.01 -3.21 18.68
C VAL A 217 -11.79 -1.88 19.38
N ILE A 218 -12.62 -0.88 19.09
CA ILE A 218 -12.56 0.43 19.72
C ILE A 218 -12.90 0.30 21.22
N GLN A 219 -13.98 -0.39 21.57
CA GLN A 219 -14.41 -0.59 22.95
C GLN A 219 -13.41 -1.38 23.78
N THR A 220 -12.83 -2.44 23.23
CA THR A 220 -11.78 -3.20 23.94
C THR A 220 -10.52 -2.36 24.12
N SER A 221 -10.14 -1.54 23.16
CA SER A 221 -8.99 -0.64 23.31
C SER A 221 -9.23 0.47 24.33
N VAL A 222 -10.47 0.89 24.56
CA VAL A 222 -10.83 1.87 25.61
C VAL A 222 -10.79 1.23 26.98
N THR A 223 -11.22 -0.04 27.13
CA THR A 223 -11.14 -0.78 28.41
C THR A 223 -9.71 -1.18 28.77
N ASP A 224 -8.84 -1.42 27.79
CA ASP A 224 -7.42 -1.75 28.00
C ASP A 224 -6.55 -0.54 28.40
N LEU A 225 -7.03 0.69 28.21
CA LEU A 225 -6.37 1.90 28.75
C LEU A 225 -6.37 1.93 30.28
N ALA A 226 -7.21 1.14 30.94
CA ALA A 226 -7.16 0.90 32.37
C ALA A 226 -6.13 -0.19 32.80
N GLY A 227 -5.51 -0.87 31.81
CA GLY A 227 -4.53 -1.94 32.02
C GLY A 227 -3.44 -1.93 30.95
N THR A 228 -2.39 -1.22 31.23
CA THR A 228 -1.06 -1.09 30.58
C THR A 228 -0.47 -2.31 29.87
N LEU A 229 -1.06 -2.90 28.82
CA LEU A 229 -0.44 -4.10 28.21
C LEU A 229 -0.41 -4.20 26.67
N HIS A 230 -1.07 -3.33 25.90
CA HIS A 230 -1.19 -3.58 24.45
C HIS A 230 -0.43 -2.65 23.50
N SER A 231 0.38 -1.73 23.97
CA SER A 231 1.29 -0.94 23.10
C SER A 231 2.56 -1.70 22.68
N LYS A 232 2.65 -3.00 22.97
CA LYS A 232 3.89 -3.77 22.78
C LYS A 232 3.91 -4.67 21.55
N PHE A 233 2.79 -4.88 20.85
CA PHE A 233 2.74 -5.89 19.79
C PHE A 233 2.71 -5.26 18.40
N GLY A 234 3.50 -5.79 17.49
CA GLY A 234 3.54 -5.44 16.08
C GLY A 234 4.94 -5.20 15.52
N PRO A 235 5.10 -5.14 14.18
CA PRO A 235 6.39 -5.00 13.50
C PRO A 235 7.21 -3.75 13.86
N ALA A 236 6.62 -2.79 14.57
CA ALA A 236 7.29 -1.57 15.07
C ALA A 236 7.71 -1.64 16.54
N SER A 237 7.41 -2.72 17.27
CA SER A 237 7.83 -2.87 18.65
C SER A 237 9.33 -3.19 18.73
N LYS A 238 9.99 -2.74 19.81
CA LYS A 238 11.40 -3.13 20.08
C LYS A 238 11.53 -4.65 20.23
N ASP A 239 10.49 -5.28 20.79
CA ASP A 239 10.45 -6.72 21.03
C ASP A 239 10.37 -7.49 19.71
N TYR A 240 9.64 -6.97 18.68
CA TYR A 240 9.63 -7.55 17.36
C TYR A 240 10.98 -7.48 16.65
N PHE A 241 11.69 -6.35 16.73
CA PHE A 241 13.04 -6.25 16.16
C PHE A 241 14.02 -7.21 16.84
N HIS A 242 13.89 -7.36 18.15
CA HIS A 242 14.69 -8.31 18.90
C HIS A 242 14.35 -9.76 18.52
N ALA A 243 13.07 -10.10 18.48
CA ALA A 243 12.58 -11.39 18.02
C ALA A 243 13.07 -11.72 16.61
N LYS A 244 12.94 -10.78 15.65
CA LYS A 244 13.39 -10.96 14.27
C LYS A 244 14.86 -11.32 14.20
N ARG A 245 15.71 -10.64 14.98
CA ARG A 245 17.16 -10.92 15.02
C ARG A 245 17.46 -12.28 15.65
N THR A 246 16.85 -12.57 16.80
CA THR A 246 17.10 -13.79 17.57
C THR A 246 16.60 -15.02 16.84
N VAL A 247 15.36 -14.98 16.34
CA VAL A 247 14.71 -16.11 15.67
C VAL A 247 15.32 -16.38 14.29
N ALA A 248 15.73 -15.32 13.55
CA ALA A 248 16.42 -15.48 12.28
C ALA A 248 17.76 -16.23 12.44
N VAL A 249 18.53 -15.92 13.47
CA VAL A 249 19.77 -16.64 13.79
C VAL A 249 19.49 -18.11 14.09
N GLN A 250 18.44 -18.40 14.87
CA GLN A 250 18.05 -19.79 15.16
C GLN A 250 17.61 -20.53 13.90
N HIS A 251 16.89 -19.87 13.02
CA HIS A 251 16.48 -20.45 11.73
C HIS A 251 17.69 -20.78 10.85
N GLN A 252 18.66 -19.87 10.74
CA GLN A 252 19.90 -20.08 9.99
C GLN A 252 20.72 -21.26 10.50
N HIS A 253 20.70 -21.50 11.81
CA HIS A 253 21.40 -22.61 12.46
C HIS A 253 20.60 -23.93 12.47
N GLY A 254 19.40 -23.96 11.88
CA GLY A 254 18.53 -25.13 11.86
C GLY A 254 17.89 -25.48 13.22
N ASN A 255 17.98 -24.57 14.19
CA ASN A 255 17.48 -24.76 15.56
C ASN A 255 16.00 -24.32 15.72
N LEU A 256 15.41 -23.73 14.70
CA LEU A 256 14.01 -23.34 14.69
C LEU A 256 13.13 -24.53 14.29
N ASN A 257 12.52 -25.17 15.27
CA ASN A 257 11.69 -26.36 15.12
C ASN A 257 10.43 -26.27 15.99
N GLU A 258 9.57 -27.28 15.96
CA GLU A 258 8.34 -27.36 16.74
C GLU A 258 8.57 -27.08 18.23
N LYS A 259 9.58 -27.70 18.82
CA LYS A 259 9.90 -27.54 20.25
C LYS A 259 10.17 -26.08 20.60
N ARG A 260 10.87 -25.37 19.74
CA ARG A 260 11.17 -23.94 19.95
C ARG A 260 9.91 -23.07 19.81
N ILE A 261 9.03 -23.37 18.86
CA ILE A 261 7.74 -22.68 18.72
C ILE A 261 6.86 -22.93 19.95
N LEU A 262 6.84 -24.16 20.46
CA LEU A 262 6.13 -24.50 21.69
C LEU A 262 6.68 -23.71 22.90
N GLU A 263 8.00 -23.62 23.05
CA GLU A 263 8.64 -22.82 24.10
C GLU A 263 8.22 -21.34 24.02
N TYR A 264 8.17 -20.77 22.82
CA TYR A 264 7.71 -19.38 22.64
C TYR A 264 6.24 -19.23 23.04
N ALA A 265 5.38 -20.16 22.65
CA ALA A 265 3.97 -20.14 22.98
C ALA A 265 3.75 -20.24 24.48
N LEU A 266 4.41 -21.18 25.16
CA LEU A 266 4.29 -21.38 26.62
C LEU A 266 4.88 -20.21 27.41
N SER A 267 5.92 -19.56 26.89
CA SER A 267 6.55 -18.39 27.51
C SER A 267 5.85 -17.08 27.18
N HIS A 268 4.70 -17.11 26.48
CA HIS A 268 3.95 -15.96 26.01
C HIS A 268 4.78 -14.95 25.18
N LYS A 269 5.78 -15.44 24.44
CA LYS A 269 6.60 -14.65 23.52
C LYS A 269 5.93 -14.61 22.14
N ILE A 270 4.95 -13.73 22.00
CA ILE A 270 4.10 -13.68 20.79
C ILE A 270 4.93 -13.31 19.56
N GLU A 271 5.82 -12.32 19.69
CA GLU A 271 6.65 -11.85 18.57
C GLU A 271 7.60 -12.94 18.07
N ASP A 272 8.24 -13.67 18.99
CA ASP A 272 9.12 -14.79 18.65
C ASP A 272 8.33 -15.91 17.97
N ALA A 273 7.10 -16.22 18.43
CA ALA A 273 6.24 -17.21 17.82
C ALA A 273 5.77 -16.78 16.42
N VAL A 274 5.36 -15.52 16.25
CA VAL A 274 4.93 -14.95 14.95
C VAL A 274 6.08 -14.98 13.95
N VAL A 275 7.26 -14.49 14.33
CA VAL A 275 8.45 -14.49 13.47
C VAL A 275 8.89 -15.92 13.14
N GLY A 276 8.87 -16.81 14.13
CA GLY A 276 9.24 -18.23 13.96
C GLY A 276 8.31 -18.94 12.96
N LEU A 277 7.01 -18.80 13.13
CA LEU A 277 6.03 -19.35 12.19
C LEU A 277 6.13 -18.73 10.80
N SER A 278 6.36 -17.41 10.70
CA SER A 278 6.58 -16.71 9.43
C SER A 278 7.75 -17.32 8.64
N LEU A 279 8.87 -17.58 9.31
CA LEU A 279 10.05 -18.19 8.69
C LEU A 279 9.78 -19.66 8.29
N LEU A 280 9.18 -20.45 9.17
CA LEU A 280 8.88 -21.87 8.89
C LEU A 280 7.83 -22.02 7.78
N CYS A 281 6.81 -21.18 7.78
CA CYS A 281 5.77 -21.18 6.75
C CYS A 281 6.18 -20.46 5.47
N SER A 282 7.27 -19.69 5.46
CA SER A 282 7.65 -18.77 4.38
C SER A 282 6.50 -17.83 3.99
N LEU A 283 5.77 -17.32 4.99
CA LEU A 283 4.67 -16.38 4.86
C LEU A 283 5.06 -15.00 5.40
N PRO A 284 4.43 -13.92 4.90
CA PRO A 284 4.56 -12.61 5.52
C PRO A 284 4.15 -12.64 7.00
N VAL A 285 4.88 -11.88 7.81
CA VAL A 285 4.63 -11.78 9.25
C VAL A 285 3.20 -11.36 9.55
N GLU A 286 2.66 -10.45 8.75
CA GLU A 286 1.31 -9.90 8.87
C GLU A 286 0.22 -10.98 8.70
N VAL A 287 0.47 -11.97 7.85
CA VAL A 287 -0.45 -13.10 7.65
C VAL A 287 -0.46 -14.01 8.87
N VAL A 288 0.73 -14.30 9.41
CA VAL A 288 0.88 -15.16 10.59
C VAL A 288 0.38 -14.45 11.85
N GLU A 289 0.69 -13.16 11.99
CA GLU A 289 0.18 -12.33 13.09
C GLU A 289 -1.36 -12.31 13.08
N ARG A 290 -1.95 -12.12 11.92
CA ARG A 290 -3.42 -12.18 11.75
C ARG A 290 -3.97 -13.55 12.13
N ALA A 291 -3.32 -14.64 11.71
CA ALA A 291 -3.74 -15.98 12.05
C ALA A 291 -3.74 -16.23 13.57
N LEU A 292 -2.76 -15.65 14.28
CA LEU A 292 -2.62 -15.84 15.73
C LEU A 292 -3.44 -14.84 16.56
N LEU A 293 -3.64 -13.60 16.08
CA LEU A 293 -4.30 -12.54 16.88
C LEU A 293 -5.76 -12.31 16.52
N ASP A 294 -6.18 -12.65 15.31
CA ASP A 294 -7.59 -12.60 14.92
C ASP A 294 -8.35 -13.81 15.47
N ASN A 295 -9.66 -13.64 15.69
CA ASN A 295 -10.58 -14.69 16.15
C ASN A 295 -10.68 -15.90 15.20
N ASN A 296 -9.81 -16.00 14.21
CA ASN A 296 -9.81 -17.09 13.24
C ASN A 296 -8.84 -18.21 13.66
N SER A 297 -9.26 -18.96 14.67
CA SER A 297 -8.54 -20.15 15.15
C SER A 297 -8.28 -21.20 14.05
N GLU A 298 -9.09 -21.20 12.98
CA GLU A 298 -8.97 -22.19 11.90
C GLU A 298 -7.66 -22.02 11.11
N LEU A 299 -7.25 -20.78 10.82
CA LEU A 299 -5.98 -20.56 10.11
C LEU A 299 -4.78 -20.97 10.96
N THR A 300 -4.81 -20.73 12.27
CA THR A 300 -3.77 -21.21 13.21
C THR A 300 -3.65 -22.73 13.17
N LEU A 301 -4.77 -23.45 13.17
CA LEU A 301 -4.79 -24.92 13.07
C LEU A 301 -4.22 -25.41 11.73
N VAL A 302 -4.57 -24.74 10.62
CA VAL A 302 -4.06 -25.06 9.28
C VAL A 302 -2.56 -24.85 9.20
N LEU A 303 -2.02 -23.73 9.75
CA LEU A 303 -0.58 -23.48 9.78
C LEU A 303 0.17 -24.53 10.60
N ALA A 304 -0.33 -24.86 11.79
CA ALA A 304 0.28 -25.89 12.65
C ALA A 304 0.26 -27.27 11.95
N LYS A 305 -0.87 -27.63 11.30
CA LYS A 305 -1.01 -28.90 10.57
C LYS A 305 -0.10 -28.97 9.35
N ALA A 306 0.00 -27.90 8.58
CA ALA A 306 0.87 -27.81 7.40
C ALA A 306 2.36 -27.98 7.73
N LEU A 307 2.78 -27.54 8.93
CA LEU A 307 4.13 -27.71 9.47
C LEU A 307 4.34 -29.09 10.14
N GLY A 308 3.30 -29.91 10.24
CA GLY A 308 3.37 -31.21 10.90
C GLY A 308 3.45 -31.16 12.42
N PHE A 309 3.03 -30.03 13.02
CA PHE A 309 3.06 -29.84 14.47
C PHE A 309 2.02 -30.74 15.18
N SER A 310 2.31 -31.07 16.42
CA SER A 310 1.43 -31.79 17.33
C SER A 310 0.23 -30.94 17.75
N TRP A 311 -0.81 -31.60 18.28
CA TRP A 311 -1.95 -30.92 18.89
C TRP A 311 -1.54 -30.02 20.07
N GLU A 312 -0.54 -30.46 20.85
CA GLU A 312 -0.02 -29.70 21.99
C GLU A 312 0.50 -28.33 21.58
N THR A 313 1.28 -28.30 20.50
CA THR A 313 1.82 -27.04 19.94
C THR A 313 0.71 -26.19 19.34
N ALA A 314 -0.22 -26.79 18.59
CA ALA A 314 -1.37 -26.09 18.01
C ALA A 314 -2.25 -25.45 19.10
N MET A 315 -2.53 -26.19 20.16
CA MET A 315 -3.29 -25.71 21.32
C MET A 315 -2.58 -24.56 22.04
N SER A 316 -1.26 -24.67 22.24
CA SER A 316 -0.47 -23.60 22.88
C SER A 316 -0.44 -22.32 22.05
N LEU A 317 -0.43 -22.42 20.72
CA LEU A 317 -0.57 -21.27 19.82
C LEU A 317 -1.98 -20.65 19.90
N LEU A 318 -3.03 -21.47 20.01
CA LEU A 318 -4.38 -20.97 20.23
C LEU A 318 -4.51 -20.21 21.56
N PHE A 319 -3.89 -20.70 22.62
CA PHE A 319 -3.85 -20.00 23.92
C PHE A 319 -3.02 -18.72 23.89
N LEU A 320 -2.03 -18.64 23.03
CA LEU A 320 -1.26 -17.42 22.85
C LEU A 320 -2.15 -16.28 22.33
N SER A 321 -3.13 -16.62 21.47
CA SER A 321 -4.14 -15.69 20.95
C SER A 321 -5.30 -15.44 21.92
N ALA A 322 -5.57 -16.38 22.84
CA ALA A 322 -6.76 -16.42 23.67
C ALA A 322 -6.72 -15.46 24.87
N LYS A 323 -5.68 -14.63 25.04
CA LYS A 323 -5.67 -13.61 26.12
C LYS A 323 -6.92 -12.72 26.10
N ASN A 324 -7.58 -12.59 24.96
CA ASN A 324 -8.78 -11.78 24.77
C ASN A 324 -10.08 -12.59 24.66
N HIS A 325 -10.01 -13.94 24.63
CA HIS A 325 -11.18 -14.78 24.45
C HIS A 325 -11.14 -15.96 25.41
N ARG A 326 -12.16 -16.10 26.22
CA ARG A 326 -12.35 -17.28 27.09
C ARG A 326 -12.72 -18.47 26.20
N LEU A 327 -11.75 -19.28 25.81
CA LEU A 327 -12.01 -20.57 25.18
C LEU A 327 -12.65 -21.50 26.20
N SER A 328 -13.86 -21.99 25.92
CA SER A 328 -14.49 -23.00 26.76
C SER A 328 -13.88 -24.38 26.49
N ALA A 329 -14.01 -25.31 27.43
CA ALA A 329 -13.59 -26.71 27.23
C ALA A 329 -14.27 -27.35 26.02
N ARG A 330 -15.51 -26.92 25.71
CA ARG A 330 -16.28 -27.39 24.54
C ARG A 330 -15.65 -26.90 23.25
N ASP A 331 -15.20 -25.65 23.20
CA ASP A 331 -14.53 -25.07 22.01
C ASP A 331 -13.20 -25.76 21.75
N LEU A 332 -12.42 -26.03 22.80
CA LEU A 332 -11.15 -26.77 22.69
C LEU A 332 -11.33 -28.20 22.15
N ASN A 333 -12.35 -28.92 22.60
CA ASN A 333 -12.64 -30.25 22.08
C ASN A 333 -13.05 -30.17 20.60
N SER A 334 -13.90 -29.22 20.22
CA SER A 334 -14.28 -28.99 18.83
C SER A 334 -13.06 -28.68 17.94
N MET A 335 -12.14 -27.83 18.43
CA MET A 335 -10.91 -27.50 17.71
C MET A 335 -9.96 -28.70 17.60
N LYS A 336 -9.88 -29.53 18.63
CA LYS A 336 -9.11 -30.79 18.59
C LYS A 336 -9.63 -31.73 17.53
N ASP A 337 -10.95 -31.88 17.46
CA ASP A 337 -11.58 -32.75 16.44
C ASP A 337 -11.37 -32.17 15.04
N LYS A 338 -11.49 -30.86 14.86
CA LYS A 338 -11.15 -30.19 13.61
C LYS A 338 -9.70 -30.43 13.22
N PHE A 339 -8.76 -30.23 14.13
CA PHE A 339 -7.33 -30.45 13.88
C PHE A 339 -7.01 -31.91 13.50
N ALA A 340 -7.67 -32.89 14.13
CA ALA A 340 -7.50 -34.31 13.81
C ALA A 340 -8.00 -34.63 12.38
N ARG A 341 -9.06 -33.97 11.93
CA ARG A 341 -9.65 -34.16 10.60
C ARG A 341 -8.90 -33.42 9.49
N LEU A 342 -8.09 -32.42 9.82
CA LEU A 342 -7.29 -31.68 8.83
C LEU A 342 -6.30 -32.64 8.17
N ASP A 343 -6.32 -32.66 6.85
CA ASP A 343 -5.33 -33.34 6.04
C ASP A 343 -4.07 -32.49 5.88
N VAL A 344 -2.90 -33.12 5.97
CA VAL A 344 -1.60 -32.42 5.87
C VAL A 344 -1.38 -31.86 4.46
N GLU A 345 -1.71 -32.64 3.43
CA GLU A 345 -1.53 -32.22 2.03
C GLU A 345 -2.46 -31.04 1.67
N ALA A 346 -3.72 -31.11 2.12
CA ALA A 346 -4.66 -30.01 1.97
C ALA A 346 -4.17 -28.75 2.69
N SER A 347 -3.68 -28.86 3.93
CA SER A 347 -3.12 -27.75 4.70
C SER A 347 -1.87 -27.14 4.04
N GLN A 348 -0.99 -27.97 3.47
CA GLN A 348 0.17 -27.52 2.70
C GLN A 348 -0.24 -26.85 1.38
N SER A 349 -1.34 -27.27 0.75
CA SER A 349 -1.87 -26.63 -0.46
C SER A 349 -2.40 -25.23 -0.16
N VAL A 350 -3.09 -25.05 0.96
CA VAL A 350 -3.48 -23.72 1.48
C VAL A 350 -2.25 -22.85 1.71
N LEU A 351 -1.19 -23.40 2.32
CA LEU A 351 0.06 -22.67 2.55
C LEU A 351 0.71 -22.25 1.24
N ARG A 352 0.75 -23.12 0.23
CA ARG A 352 1.27 -22.80 -1.12
C ARG A 352 0.47 -21.69 -1.79
N TYR A 353 -0.83 -21.71 -1.67
CA TYR A 353 -1.71 -20.65 -2.19
C TYR A 353 -1.37 -19.28 -1.58
N TYR A 354 -1.19 -19.19 -0.27
CA TYR A 354 -0.78 -17.95 0.38
C TYR A 354 0.64 -17.49 -0.01
N ARG A 355 1.55 -18.43 -0.27
CA ARG A 355 2.91 -18.12 -0.76
C ARG A 355 2.92 -17.56 -2.18
N SER A 356 2.05 -18.07 -3.08
CA SER A 356 2.00 -17.62 -4.49
C SER A 356 1.44 -16.22 -4.65
N ARG A 357 0.62 -15.77 -3.73
CA ARG A 357 0.08 -14.40 -3.69
C ARG A 357 0.98 -13.42 -2.93
N LYS A 358 2.26 -13.40 -3.25
CA LYS A 358 3.20 -12.41 -2.71
C LYS A 358 2.70 -10.99 -2.98
N GLY A 359 2.13 -10.33 -1.96
CA GLY A 359 1.81 -8.90 -1.97
C GLY A 359 0.33 -8.51 -2.07
N GLU A 360 -0.60 -9.44 -2.28
CA GLU A 360 -2.03 -9.13 -2.15
C GLU A 360 -2.52 -9.44 -0.74
N VAL A 361 -2.97 -8.43 -0.04
CA VAL A 361 -3.72 -8.59 1.22
C VAL A 361 -5.03 -9.27 0.83
N VAL A 362 -5.15 -10.55 1.17
CA VAL A 362 -6.39 -11.31 0.94
C VAL A 362 -7.48 -10.68 1.79
N ALA A 363 -8.48 -10.09 1.14
CA ALA A 363 -9.63 -9.55 1.82
C ALA A 363 -10.38 -10.69 2.54
N GLU A 364 -10.98 -10.39 3.70
CA GLU A 364 -11.75 -11.34 4.54
C GLU A 364 -12.82 -12.12 3.73
N SER A 365 -13.30 -11.53 2.62
CA SER A 365 -14.24 -12.16 1.67
C SER A 365 -13.65 -13.37 0.91
N GLU A 366 -12.33 -13.48 0.77
CA GLU A 366 -11.68 -14.61 0.11
C GLU A 366 -11.36 -15.75 1.09
N LEU A 367 -11.15 -15.44 2.37
CA LEU A 367 -11.07 -16.45 3.44
C LEU A 367 -12.37 -17.25 3.58
N ARG A 368 -13.53 -16.63 3.28
CA ARG A 368 -14.84 -17.32 3.25
C ARG A 368 -15.03 -18.23 2.02
N ARG A 369 -14.15 -18.14 1.02
CA ARG A 369 -14.17 -19.00 -0.19
C ARG A 369 -13.26 -20.22 -0.09
N LEU A 370 -12.56 -20.41 1.02
CA LEU A 370 -11.91 -21.68 1.28
C LEU A 370 -13.03 -22.77 1.28
N PRO A 371 -12.84 -23.89 0.55
CA PRO A 371 -13.85 -24.94 0.52
C PRO A 371 -14.15 -25.32 1.96
N GLN A 372 -15.40 -25.11 2.36
CA GLN A 372 -15.89 -25.74 3.59
C GLN A 372 -15.63 -27.21 3.39
N LEU A 373 -14.73 -27.77 4.17
CA LEU A 373 -14.51 -29.20 4.22
C LEU A 373 -15.83 -29.81 4.71
N HIS A 374 -16.72 -30.06 3.75
CA HIS A 374 -17.94 -30.77 3.99
C HIS A 374 -17.57 -32.21 4.38
N THR A 375 -18.14 -32.61 5.49
CA THR A 375 -18.16 -33.90 6.13
C THR A 375 -18.18 -35.11 5.17
#